data_51b19294b56615759b0e1598c2e29843
#
_entry.id   51b19294b56615759b0e1598c2e29843
#
_cell.length_a   1.000
_cell.length_b   1.000
_cell.length_c   1.000
_cell.angle_alpha   90.00
_cell.angle_beta   90.00
_cell.angle_gamma   90.00
#
_symmetry.space_group_name_H-M   'P 1'
#
loop_
_entity.id
_entity.type
_entity.pdbx_description
1 polymer ?
#
loop_
_entity_poly.entity_id
_entity_poly.type
_entity_poly.pdbx_seq_one_letter_code
_entity_poly.pdbx_strand_id
1 'polypeptide(L)'
;EETAPKAWEDFAKPEYKDKIGIADPSVAAPAYPFVSYFFNSKGMDSGKEYFGSLFENGLKVYPKNPQVVQALASGEIAVAGLQESNAYGMIASGEPISIIWPEEGAPASVRVAAISAKTDQPEVAKKFIEFLLQPETQQQLVDAGDEGYFEPSVAGVNEKEDREKDGKLVYAEASWASEHEAEIKEWFADESAK
;
A
#
# COMPACT_ATOMS: atom_id res chain seq x y z
N GLU A 1 15.99 -2.10 -15.99
CA GLU A 1 16.21 -3.05 -14.86
C GLU A 1 17.49 -2.74 -14.06
N GLU A 2 18.61 -2.35 -14.69
CA GLU A 2 19.86 -2.02 -13.97
C GLU A 2 19.75 -0.81 -13.03
N THR A 3 18.80 0.09 -13.25
CA THR A 3 18.60 1.31 -12.46
C THR A 3 17.36 1.25 -11.56
N ALA A 4 16.70 0.10 -11.44
CA ALA A 4 15.53 -0.04 -10.57
C ALA A 4 15.93 -0.01 -9.07
N PRO A 5 15.12 0.61 -8.19
CA PRO A 5 15.39 0.61 -6.76
C PRO A 5 15.32 -0.82 -6.21
N LYS A 6 16.15 -1.15 -5.23
CA LYS A 6 16.14 -2.46 -4.56
C LYS A 6 15.68 -2.37 -3.11
N ALA A 7 15.78 -1.19 -2.55
CA ALA A 7 15.40 -0.86 -1.18
C ALA A 7 14.61 0.43 -1.15
N TRP A 8 13.85 0.66 -0.08
CA TRP A 8 13.07 1.89 0.08
C TRP A 8 13.96 3.13 0.20
N GLU A 9 15.15 2.99 0.79
CA GLU A 9 16.14 4.07 0.85
C GLU A 9 16.62 4.52 -0.53
N ASP A 10 16.54 3.69 -1.53
CA ASP A 10 16.93 4.06 -2.91
C ASP A 10 16.06 5.19 -3.47
N PHE A 11 14.84 5.38 -2.98
CA PHE A 11 13.97 6.49 -3.39
C PHE A 11 14.58 7.87 -3.10
N ALA A 12 15.46 7.97 -2.10
CA ALA A 12 16.17 9.21 -1.79
C ALA A 12 17.37 9.50 -2.73
N LYS A 13 17.71 8.59 -3.65
CA LYS A 13 18.83 8.78 -4.58
C LYS A 13 18.52 9.87 -5.62
N PRO A 14 19.56 10.64 -6.03
CA PRO A 14 19.40 11.74 -7.00
C PRO A 14 18.80 11.31 -8.35
N GLU A 15 18.96 10.06 -8.76
CA GLU A 15 18.42 9.53 -10.03
C GLU A 15 16.89 9.51 -10.07
N TYR A 16 16.24 9.50 -8.88
CA TYR A 16 14.78 9.54 -8.74
C TYR A 16 14.25 10.94 -8.41
N LYS A 17 15.11 11.97 -8.44
CA LYS A 17 14.69 13.33 -8.13
C LYS A 17 13.50 13.75 -9.00
N ASP A 18 12.45 14.27 -8.34
CA ASP A 18 11.18 14.71 -8.94
C ASP A 18 10.37 13.61 -9.67
N LYS A 19 10.73 12.32 -9.44
CA LYS A 19 10.13 11.17 -10.14
C LYS A 19 9.50 10.14 -9.20
N ILE A 20 9.29 10.48 -7.94
CA ILE A 20 8.74 9.60 -6.92
C ILE A 20 7.29 9.99 -6.65
N GLY A 21 6.41 9.01 -6.49
CA GLY A 21 5.01 9.26 -6.15
C GLY A 21 4.44 8.28 -5.12
N ILE A 22 3.57 8.79 -4.27
CA ILE A 22 2.75 7.98 -3.36
C ILE A 22 1.36 8.57 -3.23
N ALA A 23 0.40 7.79 -2.73
CA ALA A 23 -0.90 8.32 -2.33
C ALA A 23 -0.82 8.99 -0.94
N ASP A 24 -1.67 10.00 -0.72
CA ASP A 24 -1.75 10.75 0.52
C ASP A 24 -2.23 9.87 1.68
N PRO A 25 -1.44 9.69 2.74
CA PRO A 25 -1.83 8.87 3.90
C PRO A 25 -3.01 9.46 4.68
N SER A 26 -3.34 10.74 4.51
CA SER A 26 -4.46 11.39 5.17
C SER A 26 -5.81 11.10 4.48
N VAL A 27 -5.78 10.77 3.19
CA VAL A 27 -6.97 10.59 2.34
C VAL A 27 -7.13 9.15 1.85
N ALA A 28 -6.03 8.53 1.40
CA ALA A 28 -6.06 7.19 0.83
C ALA A 28 -5.87 6.13 1.92
N ALA A 29 -6.91 5.34 2.20
CA ALA A 29 -6.88 4.32 3.26
C ALA A 29 -5.67 3.36 3.19
N PRO A 30 -5.22 2.87 2.02
CA PRO A 30 -4.03 1.99 1.93
C PRO A 30 -2.70 2.71 2.17
N ALA A 31 -2.65 4.04 2.04
CA ALA A 31 -1.39 4.77 2.14
C ALA A 31 -0.93 4.97 3.59
N TYR A 32 -1.86 5.08 4.55
CA TYR A 32 -1.47 5.22 5.94
C TYR A 32 -0.73 3.98 6.51
N PRO A 33 -1.19 2.73 6.33
CA PRO A 33 -0.42 1.55 6.70
C PRO A 33 0.98 1.50 6.09
N PHE A 34 1.12 1.91 4.83
CA PHE A 34 2.41 2.03 4.16
C PHE A 34 3.33 3.04 4.88
N VAL A 35 2.87 4.26 5.09
CA VAL A 35 3.66 5.31 5.74
C VAL A 35 3.96 4.95 7.20
N SER A 36 2.96 4.53 7.97
CA SER A 36 3.10 4.22 9.40
C SER A 36 4.10 3.10 9.68
N TYR A 37 4.29 2.17 8.74
CA TYR A 37 5.32 1.13 8.87
C TYR A 37 6.72 1.74 9.06
N PHE A 38 7.11 2.75 8.28
CA PHE A 38 8.42 3.38 8.39
C PHE A 38 8.60 4.09 9.72
N PHE A 39 7.57 4.77 10.19
CA PHE A 39 7.60 5.42 11.50
C PHE A 39 7.65 4.40 12.65
N ASN A 40 6.92 3.30 12.55
CA ASN A 40 6.93 2.25 13.56
C ASN A 40 8.27 1.50 13.59
N SER A 41 8.80 1.12 12.44
CA SER A 41 10.02 0.30 12.33
C SER A 41 11.30 1.08 12.59
N LYS A 42 11.35 2.35 12.20
CA LYS A 42 12.54 3.21 12.34
C LYS A 42 12.49 4.12 13.59
N GLY A 43 11.32 4.32 14.19
CA GLY A 43 11.03 5.34 15.20
C GLY A 43 10.59 6.66 14.57
N MET A 44 9.89 7.50 15.36
CA MET A 44 9.26 8.75 14.88
C MET A 44 10.27 9.68 14.21
N ASP A 45 11.41 9.96 14.83
CA ASP A 45 12.41 10.89 14.31
C ASP A 45 13.02 10.38 13.00
N SER A 46 13.44 9.11 12.95
CA SER A 46 14.02 8.53 11.73
C SER A 46 12.98 8.34 10.63
N GLY A 47 11.71 8.13 10.96
CA GLY A 47 10.60 8.14 10.01
C GLY A 47 10.42 9.53 9.37
N LYS A 48 10.47 10.60 10.20
CA LYS A 48 10.44 12.00 9.73
C LYS A 48 11.66 12.33 8.86
N GLU A 49 12.86 11.91 9.26
CA GLU A 49 14.09 12.09 8.46
C GLU A 49 13.98 11.39 7.09
N TYR A 50 13.50 10.15 7.08
CA TYR A 50 13.34 9.39 5.84
C TYR A 50 12.37 10.07 4.87
N PHE A 51 11.13 10.34 5.28
CA PHE A 51 10.17 11.02 4.40
C PHE A 51 10.57 12.45 4.09
N GLY A 52 11.21 13.17 5.02
CA GLY A 52 11.80 14.49 4.78
C GLY A 52 12.80 14.45 3.63
N SER A 53 13.69 13.45 3.60
CA SER A 53 14.64 13.26 2.50
C SER A 53 13.94 12.95 1.16
N LEU A 54 12.82 12.25 1.18
CA LEU A 54 12.02 12.02 -0.03
C LEU A 54 11.34 13.32 -0.51
N PHE A 55 10.80 14.14 0.39
CA PHE A 55 10.26 15.46 0.03
C PHE A 55 11.33 16.37 -0.56
N GLU A 56 12.54 16.42 0.02
CA GLU A 56 13.69 17.14 -0.54
C GLU A 56 14.09 16.61 -1.92
N ASN A 57 13.89 15.30 -2.16
CA ASN A 57 14.10 14.66 -3.45
C ASN A 57 12.92 14.80 -4.42
N GLY A 58 11.90 15.60 -4.08
CA GLY A 58 10.76 15.91 -4.93
C GLY A 58 9.66 14.83 -4.93
N LEU A 59 9.43 14.18 -3.78
CA LEU A 59 8.29 13.27 -3.60
C LEU A 59 6.97 13.98 -3.93
N LYS A 60 6.20 13.41 -4.85
CA LYS A 60 4.86 13.87 -5.20
C LYS A 60 3.80 13.08 -4.44
N VAL A 61 2.88 13.79 -3.80
CA VAL A 61 1.77 13.21 -3.05
C VAL A 61 0.48 13.39 -3.84
N TYR A 62 -0.18 12.28 -4.14
CA TYR A 62 -1.42 12.26 -4.91
C TYR A 62 -2.62 11.92 -4.00
N PRO A 63 -3.83 12.43 -4.26
CA PRO A 63 -4.98 12.17 -3.39
C PRO A 63 -5.29 10.69 -3.20
N LYS A 64 -5.13 9.86 -4.23
CA LYS A 64 -5.44 8.42 -4.20
C LYS A 64 -4.60 7.64 -5.23
N ASN A 65 -4.57 6.31 -5.09
CA ASN A 65 -3.85 5.41 -6.00
C ASN A 65 -4.18 5.60 -7.50
N PRO A 66 -5.42 5.86 -7.95
CA PRO A 66 -5.68 6.11 -9.37
C PRO A 66 -4.88 7.27 -9.98
N GLN A 67 -4.59 8.34 -9.20
CA GLN A 67 -3.75 9.43 -9.68
C GLN A 67 -2.26 9.03 -9.72
N VAL A 68 -1.80 8.19 -8.79
CA VAL A 68 -0.45 7.61 -8.86
C VAL A 68 -0.30 6.75 -10.11
N VAL A 69 -1.30 5.90 -10.41
CA VAL A 69 -1.37 5.10 -11.64
C VAL A 69 -1.26 5.98 -12.89
N GLN A 70 -2.03 7.06 -12.96
CA GLN A 70 -1.98 7.99 -14.10
C GLN A 70 -0.60 8.66 -14.24
N ALA A 71 0.03 9.04 -13.13
CA ALA A 71 1.35 9.68 -13.13
C ALA A 71 2.45 8.70 -13.59
N LEU A 72 2.38 7.43 -13.19
CA LEU A 72 3.27 6.37 -13.70
C LEU A 72 3.05 6.13 -15.21
N ALA A 73 1.80 5.93 -15.64
CA ALA A 73 1.46 5.67 -17.04
C ALA A 73 1.86 6.82 -17.97
N SER A 74 1.75 8.07 -17.51
CA SER A 74 2.18 9.24 -18.28
C SER A 74 3.70 9.50 -18.26
N GLY A 75 4.46 8.79 -17.41
CA GLY A 75 5.87 9.04 -17.20
C GLY A 75 6.17 10.31 -16.39
N GLU A 76 5.19 10.90 -15.73
CA GLU A 76 5.38 12.03 -14.80
C GLU A 76 6.22 11.62 -13.60
N ILE A 77 6.05 10.38 -13.12
CA ILE A 77 6.91 9.74 -12.12
C ILE A 77 7.46 8.42 -12.69
N ALA A 78 8.59 7.98 -12.16
CA ALA A 78 9.26 6.74 -12.59
C ALA A 78 9.15 5.62 -11.55
N VAL A 79 8.97 5.97 -10.27
CA VAL A 79 8.84 5.01 -9.17
C VAL A 79 7.72 5.44 -8.23
N ALA A 80 7.03 4.47 -7.63
CA ALA A 80 5.93 4.75 -6.72
C ALA A 80 5.82 3.71 -5.60
N GLY A 81 5.41 4.16 -4.42
CA GLY A 81 4.76 3.30 -3.43
C GLY A 81 3.29 3.15 -3.80
N LEU A 82 2.92 2.00 -4.36
CA LEU A 82 1.59 1.75 -4.90
C LEU A 82 1.01 0.44 -4.38
N GLN A 83 -0.30 0.40 -4.21
CA GLN A 83 -0.99 -0.84 -3.85
C GLN A 83 -0.79 -1.91 -4.93
N GLU A 84 -0.46 -3.12 -4.53
CA GLU A 84 -0.14 -4.26 -5.38
C GLU A 84 -1.18 -4.49 -6.49
N SER A 85 -2.48 -4.52 -6.15
CA SER A 85 -3.55 -4.74 -7.12
C SER A 85 -3.59 -3.67 -8.23
N ASN A 86 -3.25 -2.41 -7.93
CA ASN A 86 -3.17 -1.36 -8.94
C ASN A 86 -1.98 -1.57 -9.90
N ALA A 87 -0.83 -2.04 -9.38
CA ALA A 87 0.32 -2.32 -10.21
C ALA A 87 0.07 -3.50 -11.17
N TYR A 88 -0.54 -4.59 -10.68
CA TYR A 88 -0.95 -5.70 -11.55
C TYR A 88 -2.00 -5.28 -12.58
N GLY A 89 -2.96 -4.41 -12.22
CA GLY A 89 -3.92 -3.85 -13.17
C GLY A 89 -3.26 -3.05 -14.30
N MET A 90 -2.19 -2.29 -14.00
CA MET A 90 -1.39 -1.61 -15.03
C MET A 90 -0.68 -2.61 -15.95
N ILE A 91 -0.04 -3.64 -15.40
CA ILE A 91 0.62 -4.69 -16.18
C ILE A 91 -0.38 -5.41 -17.10
N ALA A 92 -1.56 -5.77 -16.58
CA ALA A 92 -2.63 -6.40 -17.35
C ALA A 92 -3.15 -5.50 -18.49
N SER A 93 -3.10 -4.18 -18.30
CA SER A 93 -3.45 -3.18 -19.32
C SER A 93 -2.33 -2.92 -20.34
N GLY A 94 -1.16 -3.57 -20.18
CA GLY A 94 -0.03 -3.44 -21.11
C GLY A 94 0.89 -2.25 -20.82
N GLU A 95 0.78 -1.62 -19.66
CA GLU A 95 1.71 -0.56 -19.26
C GLU A 95 3.12 -1.13 -19.01
N PRO A 96 4.18 -0.44 -19.45
CA PRO A 96 5.55 -0.94 -19.35
C PRO A 96 6.14 -0.69 -17.95
N ILE A 97 5.52 -1.24 -16.92
CA ILE A 97 5.98 -1.18 -15.54
C ILE A 97 6.39 -2.55 -15.03
N SER A 98 7.19 -2.55 -13.96
CA SER A 98 7.55 -3.75 -13.20
C SER A 98 7.28 -3.53 -11.72
N ILE A 99 6.84 -4.58 -11.03
CA ILE A 99 6.75 -4.58 -9.58
C ILE A 99 8.12 -4.95 -9.01
N ILE A 100 8.55 -4.22 -8.00
CA ILE A 100 9.80 -4.46 -7.29
C ILE A 100 9.46 -4.76 -5.83
N TRP A 101 9.93 -5.90 -5.37
CA TRP A 101 9.82 -6.29 -3.96
C TRP A 101 11.11 -5.87 -3.25
N PRO A 102 11.04 -4.90 -2.32
CA PRO A 102 12.22 -4.44 -1.59
C PRO A 102 12.83 -5.52 -0.72
N GLU A 103 14.17 -5.55 -0.59
CA GLU A 103 14.89 -6.54 0.21
C GLU A 103 14.46 -6.55 1.69
N GLU A 104 14.16 -5.38 2.24
CA GLU A 104 13.66 -5.22 3.62
C GLU A 104 12.20 -5.63 3.80
N GLY A 105 11.45 -5.70 2.72
CA GLY A 105 10.04 -6.08 2.66
C GLY A 105 9.11 -4.95 2.23
N ALA A 106 7.94 -5.34 1.72
CA ALA A 106 6.88 -4.44 1.32
C ALA A 106 5.89 -4.20 2.47
N PRO A 107 5.64 -2.94 2.89
CA PRO A 107 4.64 -2.64 3.89
C PRO A 107 3.25 -3.11 3.46
N ALA A 108 2.60 -3.87 4.33
CA ALA A 108 1.31 -4.47 4.07
C ALA A 108 0.30 -4.17 5.19
N SER A 109 -0.97 -4.35 4.89
CA SER A 109 -2.05 -4.26 5.87
C SER A 109 -3.06 -5.39 5.69
N VAL A 110 -3.66 -5.83 6.79
CA VAL A 110 -4.74 -6.82 6.76
C VAL A 110 -6.06 -6.11 6.53
N ARG A 111 -6.82 -6.54 5.53
CA ARG A 111 -8.21 -6.09 5.35
C ARG A 111 -9.09 -6.75 6.40
N VAL A 112 -9.96 -5.97 7.02
CA VAL A 112 -10.85 -6.45 8.08
C VAL A 112 -12.30 -6.14 7.75
N ALA A 113 -13.20 -6.99 8.24
CA ALA A 113 -14.64 -6.73 8.27
C ALA A 113 -15.11 -6.62 9.72
N ALA A 114 -16.01 -5.68 10.00
CA ALA A 114 -16.56 -5.46 11.33
C ALA A 114 -18.07 -5.25 11.28
N ILE A 115 -18.75 -5.59 12.37
CA ILE A 115 -20.18 -5.36 12.54
C ILE A 115 -20.36 -4.05 13.32
N SER A 116 -21.14 -3.12 12.76
CA SER A 116 -21.46 -1.89 13.46
C SER A 116 -22.24 -2.20 14.75
N ALA A 117 -21.79 -1.62 15.87
CA ALA A 117 -22.51 -1.74 17.14
C ALA A 117 -23.93 -1.12 17.12
N LYS A 118 -24.24 -0.33 16.09
CA LYS A 118 -25.55 0.33 15.90
C LYS A 118 -26.46 -0.40 14.90
N THR A 119 -26.04 -1.57 14.38
CA THR A 119 -26.90 -2.32 13.46
C THR A 119 -28.12 -2.88 14.17
N ASP A 120 -29.25 -2.83 13.50
CA ASP A 120 -30.50 -3.50 13.92
C ASP A 120 -30.58 -4.97 13.42
N GLN A 121 -29.58 -5.40 12.63
CA GLN A 121 -29.52 -6.75 12.03
C GLN A 121 -28.17 -7.46 12.29
N PRO A 122 -27.74 -7.63 13.54
CA PRO A 122 -26.43 -8.20 13.85
C PRO A 122 -26.25 -9.64 13.33
N GLU A 123 -27.31 -10.45 13.39
CA GLU A 123 -27.26 -11.84 12.91
C GLU A 123 -27.13 -11.94 11.39
N VAL A 124 -27.71 -11.00 10.64
CA VAL A 124 -27.54 -10.93 9.18
C VAL A 124 -26.12 -10.50 8.83
N ALA A 125 -25.60 -9.49 9.52
CA ALA A 125 -24.23 -9.01 9.33
C ALA A 125 -23.21 -10.11 9.64
N LYS A 126 -23.40 -10.87 10.71
CA LYS A 126 -22.57 -12.01 11.09
C LYS A 126 -22.56 -13.08 9.99
N LYS A 127 -23.74 -13.50 9.50
CA LYS A 127 -23.84 -14.46 8.40
C LYS A 127 -23.16 -13.98 7.13
N PHE A 128 -23.21 -12.68 6.83
CA PHE A 128 -22.51 -12.11 5.69
C PHE A 128 -20.98 -12.21 5.86
N ILE A 129 -20.45 -11.91 7.04
CA ILE A 129 -19.00 -12.08 7.31
C ILE A 129 -18.62 -13.57 7.23
N GLU A 130 -19.42 -14.47 7.80
CA GLU A 130 -19.21 -15.91 7.70
C GLU A 130 -19.21 -16.39 6.25
N PHE A 131 -20.10 -15.84 5.39
CA PHE A 131 -20.12 -16.09 3.96
C PHE A 131 -18.84 -15.58 3.28
N LEU A 132 -18.39 -14.36 3.59
CA LEU A 132 -17.15 -13.81 3.03
C LEU A 132 -15.90 -14.63 3.40
N LEU A 133 -15.91 -15.31 4.54
CA LEU A 133 -14.81 -16.15 5.02
C LEU A 133 -14.88 -17.61 4.54
N GLN A 134 -15.88 -17.98 3.73
CA GLN A 134 -15.91 -19.33 3.13
C GLN A 134 -14.77 -19.45 2.10
N PRO A 135 -14.06 -20.60 2.05
CA PRO A 135 -12.97 -20.79 1.08
C PRO A 135 -13.40 -20.56 -0.36
N GLU A 136 -14.58 -21.03 -0.74
CA GLU A 136 -15.12 -20.85 -2.09
C GLU A 136 -15.39 -19.38 -2.41
N THR A 137 -15.90 -18.61 -1.45
CA THR A 137 -16.13 -17.17 -1.62
C THR A 137 -14.80 -16.41 -1.72
N GLN A 138 -13.84 -16.74 -0.87
CA GLN A 138 -12.50 -16.14 -0.92
C GLN A 138 -11.81 -16.47 -2.25
N GLN A 139 -11.91 -17.71 -2.74
CA GLN A 139 -11.34 -18.05 -4.04
C GLN A 139 -11.98 -17.25 -5.19
N GLN A 140 -13.30 -17.07 -5.17
CA GLN A 140 -13.99 -16.22 -6.14
C GLN A 140 -13.52 -14.76 -6.08
N LEU A 141 -13.20 -14.23 -4.89
CA LEU A 141 -12.65 -12.88 -4.75
C LEU A 141 -11.22 -12.79 -5.32
N VAL A 142 -10.39 -13.82 -5.11
CA VAL A 142 -9.06 -13.90 -5.74
C VAL A 142 -9.17 -13.96 -7.26
N ASP A 143 -10.09 -14.75 -7.77
CA ASP A 143 -10.27 -14.95 -9.22
C ASP A 143 -10.88 -13.71 -9.92
N ALA A 144 -11.57 -12.85 -9.17
CA ALA A 144 -12.30 -11.69 -9.68
C ALA A 144 -11.39 -10.47 -9.92
N GLY A 145 -10.96 -10.25 -11.19
CA GLY A 145 -10.32 -9.01 -11.63
C GLY A 145 -9.03 -8.64 -10.86
N ASP A 146 -8.65 -7.38 -10.95
CA ASP A 146 -7.37 -6.88 -10.43
C ASP A 146 -7.33 -6.79 -8.90
N GLU A 147 -8.47 -6.57 -8.25
CA GLU A 147 -8.58 -6.56 -6.78
C GLU A 147 -8.30 -7.94 -6.13
N GLY A 148 -8.19 -8.99 -6.91
CA GLY A 148 -7.83 -10.34 -6.46
C GLY A 148 -6.34 -10.54 -6.14
N TYR A 149 -5.49 -9.55 -6.39
CA TYR A 149 -4.07 -9.60 -6.02
C TYR A 149 -3.89 -9.26 -4.55
N PHE A 150 -3.94 -10.29 -3.71
CA PHE A 150 -3.71 -10.23 -2.26
C PHE A 150 -3.29 -11.62 -1.73
N GLU A 151 -2.70 -11.66 -0.55
CA GLU A 151 -2.43 -12.90 0.17
C GLU A 151 -3.69 -13.33 0.93
N PRO A 152 -4.32 -14.49 0.57
CA PRO A 152 -5.52 -14.95 1.25
C PRO A 152 -5.25 -15.34 2.70
N SER A 153 -6.14 -14.94 3.62
CA SER A 153 -6.06 -15.30 5.04
C SER A 153 -6.82 -16.58 5.39
N VAL A 154 -7.55 -17.16 4.45
CA VAL A 154 -8.35 -18.38 4.64
C VAL A 154 -7.58 -19.59 4.12
N ALA A 155 -7.43 -20.61 4.97
CA ALA A 155 -6.72 -21.83 4.60
C ALA A 155 -7.37 -22.54 3.40
N GLY A 156 -6.54 -23.02 2.46
CA GLY A 156 -6.98 -23.72 1.26
C GLY A 156 -7.40 -22.81 0.10
N VAL A 157 -7.31 -21.50 0.26
CA VAL A 157 -7.48 -20.53 -0.84
C VAL A 157 -6.12 -20.29 -1.50
N ASN A 158 -6.10 -20.32 -2.83
CA ASN A 158 -4.88 -20.05 -3.58
C ASN A 158 -4.82 -18.58 -3.98
N GLU A 159 -3.63 -18.00 -3.97
CA GLU A 159 -3.37 -16.69 -4.56
C GLU A 159 -3.55 -16.73 -6.08
N LYS A 160 -3.68 -15.56 -6.73
CA LYS A 160 -3.62 -15.48 -8.20
C LYS A 160 -2.33 -16.11 -8.71
N GLU A 161 -2.44 -16.86 -9.82
CA GLU A 161 -1.36 -17.66 -10.37
C GLU A 161 -0.13 -16.81 -10.76
N ASP A 162 -0.38 -15.61 -11.29
CA ASP A 162 0.61 -14.65 -11.75
C ASP A 162 1.07 -13.65 -10.68
N ARG A 163 0.58 -13.78 -9.42
CA ARG A 163 1.08 -12.98 -8.30
C ARG A 163 2.47 -13.44 -7.89
N GLU A 164 3.40 -12.51 -7.71
CA GLU A 164 4.71 -12.76 -7.11
C GLU A 164 4.55 -13.30 -5.67
N LYS A 165 5.10 -14.47 -5.39
CA LYS A 165 4.92 -15.17 -4.10
C LYS A 165 6.11 -15.03 -3.17
N ASP A 166 7.26 -14.60 -3.69
CA ASP A 166 8.51 -14.51 -2.93
C ASP A 166 8.69 -13.14 -2.25
N GLY A 167 7.72 -12.23 -2.40
CA GLY A 167 7.74 -10.91 -1.78
C GLY A 167 7.56 -10.98 -0.27
N LYS A 168 8.55 -10.48 0.48
CA LYS A 168 8.45 -10.36 1.94
C LYS A 168 7.46 -9.26 2.31
N LEU A 169 6.41 -9.59 3.08
CA LEU A 169 5.49 -8.62 3.66
C LEU A 169 5.93 -8.21 5.07
N VAL A 170 5.79 -6.93 5.38
CA VAL A 170 6.09 -6.35 6.69
C VAL A 170 4.92 -5.49 7.16
N TYR A 171 4.71 -5.40 8.48
CA TYR A 171 3.54 -4.77 9.06
C TYR A 171 3.94 -3.77 10.14
N ALA A 172 3.25 -2.62 10.20
CA ALA A 172 3.25 -1.80 11.41
C ALA A 172 2.46 -2.52 12.51
N GLU A 173 2.87 -2.32 13.76
CA GLU A 173 2.09 -2.78 14.90
C GLU A 173 0.80 -1.95 14.98
N ALA A 174 -0.37 -2.62 14.95
CA ALA A 174 -1.66 -1.97 14.72
C ALA A 174 -2.06 -0.99 15.83
N SER A 175 -1.79 -1.30 17.09
CA SER A 175 -2.10 -0.41 18.22
C SER A 175 -1.21 0.83 18.17
N TRP A 176 0.08 0.65 17.90
CA TRP A 176 1.03 1.74 17.74
C TRP A 176 0.64 2.67 16.58
N ALA A 177 0.31 2.09 15.43
CA ALA A 177 -0.11 2.85 14.25
C ALA A 177 -1.39 3.67 14.53
N SER A 178 -2.37 3.08 15.24
CA SER A 178 -3.59 3.78 15.63
C SER A 178 -3.34 4.91 16.63
N GLU A 179 -2.43 4.73 17.58
CA GLU A 179 -2.07 5.74 18.58
C GLU A 179 -1.38 6.96 17.96
N HIS A 180 -0.54 6.74 16.94
CA HIS A 180 0.24 7.81 16.30
C HIS A 180 -0.38 8.34 15.00
N GLU A 181 -1.58 7.88 14.64
CA GLU A 181 -2.21 8.22 13.35
C GLU A 181 -2.34 9.73 13.13
N ALA A 182 -2.85 10.45 14.12
CA ALA A 182 -3.07 11.88 14.02
C ALA A 182 -1.76 12.65 13.84
N GLU A 183 -0.74 12.33 14.64
CA GLU A 183 0.58 12.99 14.58
C GLU A 183 1.27 12.75 13.24
N ILE A 184 1.27 11.50 12.75
CA ILE A 184 1.93 11.16 11.48
C ILE A 184 1.23 11.85 10.30
N LYS A 185 -0.11 11.84 10.27
CA LYS A 185 -0.88 12.48 9.20
C LYS A 185 -0.71 13.99 9.18
N GLU A 186 -0.73 14.63 10.34
CA GLU A 186 -0.51 16.08 10.46
C GLU A 186 0.89 16.46 9.99
N TRP A 187 1.92 15.78 10.49
CA TRP A 187 3.30 16.00 10.04
C TRP A 187 3.46 15.82 8.53
N PHE A 188 2.88 14.75 7.98
CA PHE A 188 2.97 14.44 6.56
C PHE A 188 2.25 15.50 5.69
N ALA A 189 1.09 15.98 6.13
CA ALA A 189 0.36 17.05 5.47
C ALA A 189 1.16 18.37 5.48
N ASP A 190 1.79 18.71 6.60
CA ASP A 190 2.61 19.91 6.73
C ASP A 190 3.84 19.85 5.82
N GLU A 191 4.53 18.70 5.73
CA GLU A 191 5.67 18.53 4.82
C GLU A 191 5.25 18.61 3.36
N SER A 192 4.13 17.98 2.99
CA SER A 192 3.63 17.99 1.61
C SER A 192 3.14 19.35 1.11
N ALA A 193 2.90 20.29 2.03
CA ALA A 193 2.45 21.66 1.72
C ALA A 193 3.59 22.67 1.51
N LYS A 194 4.85 22.29 1.78
CA LYS A 194 6.04 23.13 1.60
C LYS A 194 6.51 23.17 0.15
#